data_9d1a987c4e5ed747914c6e1e47142136
#
_entry.id   9d1a987c4e5ed747914c6e1e47142136
#
_cell.length_a   1.000
_cell.length_b   1.000
_cell.length_c   1.000
_cell.angle_alpha   90.00
_cell.angle_beta   90.00
_cell.angle_gamma   90.00
#
_symmetry.space_group_name_H-M   'P 1'
#
loop_
_entity.id
_entity.type
_entity.pdbx_description
1 polymer ?
#
loop_
_entity_poly.entity_id
_entity_poly.type
_entity_poly.pdbx_seq_one_letter_code
_entity_poly.pdbx_strand_id
1 'polypeptide(L)'
;MSQPRIIWTEQQIFKKTPLILVVLVTVFIGFDVFINLNIKNKSQDISQIEKAIEKPPRIVADLFSKKVELGEKSCPNIAAGNPDAPLKVKIFESETCPYCVAQNKVLDQILPEYGDLFYAQWYELGSCADEAQKYQISGVPTFIFNARGEEKPSAYGFLDKQQLTDYICKVSEQC
;
A
#
# COMPACT_ATOMS: atom_id res chain seq x y z
N MET A 1 -32.81 -42.88 -64.05
CA MET A 1 -32.44 -43.26 -62.67
C MET A 1 -32.85 -42.12 -61.74
N SER A 2 -34.05 -42.27 -61.14
CA SER A 2 -34.67 -41.26 -60.26
C SER A 2 -34.25 -41.53 -58.85
N GLN A 3 -33.63 -40.53 -58.23
CA GLN A 3 -33.23 -40.59 -56.79
C GLN A 3 -34.48 -40.49 -55.90
N PRO A 4 -34.63 -41.22 -54.82
CA PRO A 4 -35.71 -41.10 -53.87
C PRO A 4 -35.54 -39.81 -53.04
N ARG A 5 -36.51 -38.90 -53.08
CA ARG A 5 -36.60 -37.76 -52.15
C ARG A 5 -37.08 -38.31 -50.80
N ILE A 6 -36.21 -38.20 -49.80
CA ILE A 6 -36.59 -38.47 -48.41
C ILE A 6 -37.47 -37.28 -47.94
N ILE A 7 -38.78 -37.47 -47.93
CA ILE A 7 -39.74 -36.52 -47.37
C ILE A 7 -39.84 -36.80 -45.88
N TRP A 8 -39.18 -35.98 -45.08
CA TRP A 8 -39.38 -36.00 -43.63
C TRP A 8 -40.77 -35.41 -43.33
N THR A 9 -41.70 -36.28 -42.84
CA THR A 9 -43.01 -35.81 -42.43
C THR A 9 -42.90 -34.97 -41.15
N GLU A 10 -43.57 -33.83 -41.12
CA GLU A 10 -43.59 -32.87 -40.02
C GLU A 10 -43.85 -33.49 -38.63
N GLN A 11 -44.55 -34.59 -38.57
CA GLN A 11 -44.85 -35.32 -37.32
C GLN A 11 -43.63 -35.96 -36.62
N GLN A 12 -42.55 -36.25 -37.33
CA GLN A 12 -41.31 -36.80 -36.74
C GLN A 12 -40.44 -35.73 -36.08
N ILE A 13 -40.57 -34.51 -36.53
CA ILE A 13 -39.80 -33.37 -35.99
C ILE A 13 -40.37 -32.97 -34.64
N PHE A 14 -41.68 -32.91 -34.47
CA PHE A 14 -42.37 -32.53 -33.22
C PHE A 14 -42.15 -33.52 -32.04
N LYS A 15 -41.88 -34.81 -32.28
CA LYS A 15 -41.65 -35.78 -31.21
C LYS A 15 -40.26 -35.67 -30.57
N LYS A 16 -39.27 -35.13 -31.28
CA LYS A 16 -37.88 -35.02 -30.77
C LYS A 16 -37.53 -33.59 -30.25
N THR A 17 -38.33 -32.57 -30.57
CA THR A 17 -38.12 -31.19 -30.12
C THR A 17 -38.09 -31.01 -28.60
N PRO A 18 -38.98 -31.65 -27.78
CA PRO A 18 -38.91 -31.46 -26.34
C PRO A 18 -37.61 -32.02 -25.73
N LEU A 19 -37.09 -33.12 -26.26
CA LEU A 19 -35.86 -33.74 -25.76
C LEU A 19 -34.64 -32.86 -26.11
N ILE A 20 -34.57 -32.30 -27.29
CA ILE A 20 -33.47 -31.42 -27.69
C ILE A 20 -33.50 -30.12 -26.88
N LEU A 21 -34.67 -29.58 -26.58
CA LEU A 21 -34.85 -28.38 -25.79
C LEU A 21 -34.41 -28.59 -24.35
N VAL A 22 -34.72 -29.73 -23.74
CA VAL A 22 -34.27 -30.11 -22.40
C VAL A 22 -32.74 -30.26 -22.34
N VAL A 23 -32.14 -30.88 -23.35
CA VAL A 23 -30.67 -31.03 -23.41
C VAL A 23 -29.98 -29.66 -23.54
N LEU A 24 -30.50 -28.78 -24.38
CA LEU A 24 -29.96 -27.42 -24.54
C LEU A 24 -30.07 -26.62 -23.24
N VAL A 25 -31.18 -26.66 -22.54
CA VAL A 25 -31.39 -25.98 -21.27
C VAL A 25 -30.44 -26.50 -20.18
N THR A 26 -30.25 -27.83 -20.09
CA THR A 26 -29.32 -28.39 -19.11
C THR A 26 -27.85 -28.04 -19.41
N VAL A 27 -27.47 -27.97 -20.69
CA VAL A 27 -26.12 -27.51 -21.10
C VAL A 27 -25.93 -26.03 -20.77
N PHE A 28 -26.92 -25.18 -21.01
CA PHE A 28 -26.84 -23.76 -20.65
C PHE A 28 -26.72 -23.56 -19.14
N ILE A 29 -27.55 -24.24 -18.33
CA ILE A 29 -27.47 -24.14 -16.86
C ILE A 29 -26.11 -24.66 -16.36
N GLY A 30 -25.61 -25.77 -16.90
CA GLY A 30 -24.29 -26.30 -16.57
C GLY A 30 -23.16 -25.35 -16.90
N PHE A 31 -23.24 -24.63 -18.01
CA PHE A 31 -22.27 -23.65 -18.44
C PHE A 31 -22.27 -22.40 -17.56
N ASP A 32 -23.46 -21.89 -17.19
CA ASP A 32 -23.60 -20.75 -16.28
C ASP A 32 -23.04 -21.07 -14.87
N VAL A 33 -23.32 -22.26 -14.36
CA VAL A 33 -22.76 -22.72 -13.06
C VAL A 33 -21.25 -22.86 -13.15
N PHE A 34 -20.72 -23.41 -14.24
CA PHE A 34 -19.28 -23.54 -14.45
C PHE A 34 -18.57 -22.19 -14.55
N ILE A 35 -19.14 -21.22 -15.28
CA ILE A 35 -18.62 -19.86 -15.37
C ILE A 35 -18.63 -19.19 -14.00
N ASN A 36 -19.75 -19.24 -13.29
CA ASN A 36 -19.88 -18.60 -11.97
C ASN A 36 -18.89 -19.21 -10.93
N LEU A 37 -18.69 -20.51 -10.94
CA LEU A 37 -17.70 -21.17 -10.06
C LEU A 37 -16.26 -20.75 -10.42
N ASN A 38 -15.96 -20.64 -11.72
CA ASN A 38 -14.63 -20.24 -12.19
C ASN A 38 -14.32 -18.79 -11.90
N ILE A 39 -15.32 -17.90 -12.04
CA ILE A 39 -15.20 -16.47 -11.68
C ILE A 39 -15.01 -16.32 -10.16
N LYS A 40 -15.77 -17.06 -9.34
CA LYS A 40 -15.62 -17.02 -7.88
C LYS A 40 -14.26 -17.49 -7.42
N ASN A 41 -13.73 -18.57 -7.98
CA ASN A 41 -12.37 -19.04 -7.66
C ASN A 41 -11.31 -18.02 -8.05
N LYS A 42 -11.44 -17.39 -9.22
CA LYS A 42 -10.47 -16.39 -9.70
C LYS A 42 -10.53 -15.09 -8.89
N SER A 43 -11.72 -14.69 -8.40
CA SER A 43 -11.86 -13.50 -7.55
C SER A 43 -11.28 -13.72 -6.14
N GLN A 44 -11.32 -14.95 -5.60
CA GLN A 44 -10.66 -15.28 -4.35
C GLN A 44 -9.13 -15.26 -4.48
N ASP A 45 -8.60 -15.72 -5.61
CA ASP A 45 -7.16 -15.71 -5.88
C ASP A 45 -6.62 -14.26 -6.02
N ILE A 46 -7.38 -13.39 -6.70
CA ILE A 46 -7.06 -11.96 -6.82
C ILE A 46 -7.10 -11.27 -5.45
N SER A 47 -8.09 -11.58 -4.60
CA SER A 47 -8.18 -10.98 -3.26
C SER A 47 -7.03 -11.40 -2.32
N GLN A 48 -6.48 -12.59 -2.50
CA GLN A 48 -5.29 -13.04 -1.77
C GLN A 48 -4.03 -12.36 -2.26
N ILE A 49 -3.91 -12.12 -3.57
CA ILE A 49 -2.80 -11.39 -4.18
C ILE A 49 -2.86 -9.91 -3.76
N GLU A 50 -4.05 -9.30 -3.76
CA GLU A 50 -4.25 -7.91 -3.32
C GLU A 50 -3.88 -7.73 -1.84
N LYS A 51 -4.27 -8.65 -0.95
CA LYS A 51 -3.83 -8.66 0.46
C LYS A 51 -2.34 -8.91 0.64
N ALA A 52 -1.71 -9.69 -0.25
CA ALA A 52 -0.26 -9.92 -0.20
C ALA A 52 0.54 -8.72 -0.71
N ILE A 53 -0.04 -7.91 -1.62
CA ILE A 53 0.56 -6.65 -2.11
C ILE A 53 0.36 -5.52 -1.10
N GLU A 54 -0.74 -5.50 -0.35
CA GLU A 54 -1.06 -4.46 0.64
C GLU A 54 -0.15 -4.49 1.87
N LYS A 55 0.54 -5.61 2.13
CA LYS A 55 1.52 -5.72 3.22
C LYS A 55 2.84 -6.22 2.64
N PRO A 56 3.88 -5.37 2.57
CA PRO A 56 5.19 -5.81 2.09
C PRO A 56 5.66 -7.03 2.89
N PRO A 57 6.31 -8.01 2.26
CA PRO A 57 6.83 -9.16 2.97
C PRO A 57 7.74 -8.70 4.12
N ARG A 58 7.63 -9.31 5.29
CA ARG A 58 8.37 -8.95 6.52
C ARG A 58 9.87 -8.73 6.32
N ILE A 59 10.45 -9.39 5.34
CA ILE A 59 11.88 -9.25 4.99
C ILE A 59 12.19 -7.83 4.50
N VAL A 60 11.28 -7.19 3.75
CA VAL A 60 11.46 -5.82 3.25
C VAL A 60 11.23 -4.81 4.38
N ALA A 61 10.24 -5.07 5.25
CA ALA A 61 9.97 -4.22 6.41
C ALA A 61 11.15 -4.20 7.39
N ASP A 62 11.81 -5.33 7.63
CA ASP A 62 12.99 -5.42 8.49
C ASP A 62 14.19 -4.61 7.95
N LEU A 63 14.34 -4.55 6.62
CA LEU A 63 15.41 -3.80 5.98
C LEU A 63 15.27 -2.28 6.22
N PHE A 64 14.04 -1.78 6.25
CA PHE A 64 13.74 -0.34 6.41
C PHE A 64 13.40 0.07 7.84
N SER A 65 13.37 -0.86 8.80
CA SER A 65 13.08 -0.58 10.21
C SER A 65 14.28 -0.02 10.98
N LYS A 66 15.49 -0.23 10.48
CA LYS A 66 16.72 0.10 11.21
C LYS A 66 17.13 1.55 11.00
N LYS A 67 17.36 2.27 12.12
CA LYS A 67 18.03 3.57 12.10
C LYS A 67 19.52 3.41 11.80
N VAL A 68 20.04 4.25 10.91
CA VAL A 68 21.45 4.31 10.54
C VAL A 68 22.02 5.64 11.01
N GLU A 69 23.05 5.57 11.82
CA GLU A 69 23.80 6.76 12.25
C GLU A 69 24.72 7.22 11.12
N LEU A 70 24.59 8.49 10.74
CA LEU A 70 25.39 9.11 9.67
C LEU A 70 26.62 9.83 10.23
N GLY A 71 26.65 10.06 11.54
CA GLY A 71 27.73 10.68 12.27
C GLY A 71 27.25 11.75 13.24
N GLU A 72 27.87 11.86 14.39
CA GLU A 72 27.48 12.75 15.49
C GLU A 72 27.49 14.24 15.12
N LYS A 73 28.33 14.63 14.16
CA LYS A 73 28.44 16.00 13.65
C LYS A 73 27.86 16.17 12.25
N SER A 74 27.27 15.12 11.69
CA SER A 74 26.62 15.21 10.37
C SER A 74 25.22 15.82 10.48
N CYS A 75 24.78 16.46 9.42
CA CYS A 75 23.42 16.99 9.29
C CYS A 75 22.82 16.49 7.97
N PRO A 76 21.85 15.58 8.00
CA PRO A 76 21.26 14.89 9.17
C PRO A 76 22.23 13.92 9.87
N ASN A 77 21.98 13.60 11.13
CA ASN A 77 22.81 12.70 11.92
C ASN A 77 22.31 11.25 11.96
N ILE A 78 21.02 11.03 11.75
CA ILE A 78 20.39 9.71 11.68
C ILE A 78 19.48 9.65 10.48
N ALA A 79 19.33 8.47 9.89
CA ALA A 79 18.36 8.18 8.86
C ALA A 79 17.73 6.80 9.04
N ALA A 80 16.47 6.63 8.60
CA ALA A 80 15.78 5.35 8.58
C ALA A 80 14.68 5.35 7.50
N GLY A 81 14.21 4.17 7.16
CA GLY A 81 13.21 3.98 6.11
C GLY A 81 13.83 3.77 4.75
N ASN A 82 12.99 3.78 3.72
CA ASN A 82 13.40 3.52 2.35
C ASN A 82 13.99 4.80 1.70
N PRO A 83 15.29 4.84 1.37
CA PRO A 83 15.89 6.01 0.71
C PRO A 83 15.29 6.32 -0.67
N ASP A 84 14.66 5.34 -1.32
CA ASP A 84 14.01 5.52 -2.60
C ASP A 84 12.51 5.86 -2.50
N ALA A 85 11.95 5.89 -1.27
CA ALA A 85 10.56 6.26 -1.07
C ALA A 85 10.26 7.67 -1.58
N PRO A 86 9.08 7.89 -2.18
CA PRO A 86 8.69 9.20 -2.69
C PRO A 86 8.44 10.23 -1.59
N LEU A 87 8.17 9.77 -0.35
CA LEU A 87 8.00 10.63 0.81
C LEU A 87 9.30 10.72 1.61
N LYS A 88 9.84 11.94 1.72
CA LYS A 88 10.97 12.28 2.58
C LYS A 88 10.47 13.07 3.78
N VAL A 89 10.95 12.71 4.96
CA VAL A 89 10.55 13.35 6.22
C VAL A 89 11.79 13.86 6.94
N LYS A 90 11.89 15.17 7.10
CA LYS A 90 12.90 15.77 7.99
C LYS A 90 12.30 15.90 9.38
N ILE A 91 12.99 15.41 10.39
CA ILE A 91 12.56 15.43 11.79
C ILE A 91 13.55 16.27 12.56
N PHE A 92 13.15 17.47 12.94
CA PHE A 92 13.95 18.33 13.80
C PHE A 92 13.70 17.98 15.26
N GLU A 93 14.77 17.71 15.99
CA GLU A 93 14.70 17.25 17.37
C GLU A 93 15.82 17.85 18.24
N SER A 94 15.73 17.60 19.53
CA SER A 94 16.82 17.86 20.50
C SER A 94 16.88 16.70 21.50
N GLU A 95 18.09 16.27 21.83
CA GLU A 95 18.34 15.20 22.80
C GLU A 95 17.75 15.51 24.19
N THR A 96 17.68 16.79 24.56
CA THR A 96 17.15 17.25 25.85
C THR A 96 15.63 17.43 25.86
N CYS A 97 14.96 17.22 24.71
CA CYS A 97 13.51 17.42 24.56
C CYS A 97 12.73 16.15 24.93
N PRO A 98 11.92 16.15 26.02
CA PRO A 98 11.18 14.95 26.43
C PRO A 98 10.17 14.48 25.36
N TYR A 99 9.55 15.40 24.63
CA TYR A 99 8.61 15.10 23.56
C TYR A 99 9.31 14.47 22.35
N CYS A 100 10.56 14.83 22.07
CA CYS A 100 11.37 14.21 21.02
C CYS A 100 11.73 12.77 21.39
N VAL A 101 12.10 12.51 22.65
CA VAL A 101 12.33 11.15 23.15
C VAL A 101 11.07 10.29 23.04
N ALA A 102 9.91 10.84 23.38
CA ALA A 102 8.62 10.16 23.21
C ALA A 102 8.28 9.91 21.73
N GLN A 103 8.55 10.89 20.88
CA GLN A 103 8.34 10.79 19.44
C GLN A 103 9.20 9.72 18.79
N ASN A 104 10.44 9.59 19.20
CA ASN A 104 11.34 8.55 18.71
C ASN A 104 10.82 7.14 19.00
N LYS A 105 10.17 6.92 20.15
CA LYS A 105 9.50 5.64 20.47
C LYS A 105 8.32 5.35 19.53
N VAL A 106 7.58 6.38 19.12
CA VAL A 106 6.51 6.22 18.13
C VAL A 106 7.09 5.87 16.76
N LEU A 107 8.16 6.56 16.34
CA LEU A 107 8.84 6.26 15.08
C LEU A 107 9.39 4.83 15.05
N ASP A 108 9.96 4.33 16.16
CA ASP A 108 10.44 2.95 16.29
C ASP A 108 9.29 1.92 16.14
N GLN A 109 8.07 2.29 16.49
CA GLN A 109 6.89 1.42 16.30
C GLN A 109 6.35 1.42 14.87
N ILE A 110 6.48 2.53 14.14
CA ILE A 110 5.93 2.64 12.78
C ILE A 110 6.92 2.22 11.69
N LEU A 111 8.22 2.36 11.93
CA LEU A 111 9.26 1.99 10.97
C LEU A 111 9.15 0.54 10.47
N PRO A 112 8.89 -0.48 11.33
CA PRO A 112 8.72 -1.86 10.88
C PRO A 112 7.48 -2.10 10.01
N GLU A 113 6.46 -1.22 10.10
CA GLU A 113 5.19 -1.39 9.39
C GLU A 113 5.11 -0.51 8.13
N TYR A 114 5.72 0.68 8.16
CA TYR A 114 5.56 1.73 7.15
C TYR A 114 6.90 2.28 6.62
N GLY A 115 8.04 1.73 7.06
CA GLY A 115 9.36 2.25 6.68
C GLY A 115 9.69 2.16 5.20
N ASP A 116 8.95 1.37 4.42
CA ASP A 116 9.05 1.31 2.97
C ASP A 116 8.37 2.50 2.27
N LEU A 117 7.40 3.16 2.94
CA LEU A 117 6.63 4.29 2.38
C LEU A 117 7.33 5.63 2.52
N PHE A 118 8.29 5.75 3.44
CA PHE A 118 8.96 7.02 3.70
C PHE A 118 10.44 6.85 4.03
N TYR A 119 11.20 7.93 3.85
CA TYR A 119 12.57 8.06 4.30
C TYR A 119 12.66 9.18 5.32
N ALA A 120 12.93 8.84 6.59
CA ALA A 120 13.08 9.78 7.68
C ALA A 120 14.55 10.14 7.89
N GLN A 121 14.82 11.41 8.14
CA GLN A 121 16.12 11.96 8.47
C GLN A 121 16.00 12.83 9.73
N TRP A 122 16.81 12.55 10.74
CA TRP A 122 16.83 13.31 11.99
C TRP A 122 17.85 14.43 11.93
N TYR A 123 17.42 15.59 12.34
CA TYR A 123 18.17 16.84 12.38
C TYR A 123 18.23 17.31 13.83
N GLU A 124 19.32 16.95 14.54
CA GLU A 124 19.59 17.46 15.89
C GLU A 124 19.91 18.94 15.83
N LEU A 125 19.20 19.77 16.61
CA LEU A 125 19.34 21.24 16.55
C LEU A 125 20.78 21.72 16.81
N GLY A 126 21.52 21.02 17.67
CA GLY A 126 22.89 21.37 17.99
C GLY A 126 23.85 21.25 16.81
N SER A 127 23.68 20.23 15.97
CA SER A 127 24.51 19.98 14.78
C SER A 127 23.91 20.50 13.47
N CYS A 128 22.60 20.79 13.44
CA CYS A 128 21.85 21.19 12.25
C CYS A 128 21.24 22.61 12.34
N ALA A 129 21.92 23.53 13.00
CA ALA A 129 21.41 24.90 13.24
C ALA A 129 21.06 25.64 11.92
N ASP A 130 21.89 25.49 10.89
CA ASP A 130 21.66 26.17 9.58
C ASP A 130 20.39 25.62 8.89
N GLU A 131 20.18 24.30 8.92
CA GLU A 131 18.96 23.70 8.38
C GLU A 131 17.74 24.12 9.21
N ALA A 132 17.84 24.14 10.54
CA ALA A 132 16.76 24.60 11.41
C ALA A 132 16.39 26.06 11.12
N GLN A 133 17.37 26.93 10.90
CA GLN A 133 17.15 28.33 10.52
C GLN A 133 16.45 28.44 9.16
N LYS A 134 16.89 27.67 8.17
CA LYS A 134 16.31 27.65 6.82
C LYS A 134 14.83 27.29 6.84
N TYR A 135 14.44 26.32 7.67
CA TYR A 135 13.04 25.91 7.85
C TYR A 135 12.31 26.70 8.94
N GLN A 136 12.94 27.70 9.53
CA GLN A 136 12.37 28.56 10.59
C GLN A 136 11.81 27.74 11.76
N ILE A 137 12.54 26.71 12.17
CA ILE A 137 12.14 25.81 13.24
C ILE A 137 12.10 26.56 14.57
N SER A 138 10.92 26.73 15.15
CA SER A 138 10.68 27.44 16.40
C SER A 138 10.47 26.54 17.62
N GLY A 139 10.32 25.23 17.38
CA GLY A 139 10.14 24.23 18.43
C GLY A 139 10.35 22.82 17.92
N VAL A 140 10.51 21.86 18.84
CA VAL A 140 10.76 20.45 18.52
C VAL A 140 9.87 19.53 19.37
N PRO A 141 9.48 18.36 18.87
CA PRO A 141 9.77 17.85 17.53
C PRO A 141 9.00 18.60 16.43
N THR A 142 9.62 18.75 15.26
CA THR A 142 8.98 19.33 14.06
C THR A 142 9.25 18.43 12.87
N PHE A 143 8.22 18.20 12.06
CA PHE A 143 8.28 17.37 10.87
C PHE A 143 8.07 18.21 9.62
N ILE A 144 9.01 18.11 8.67
CA ILE A 144 8.88 18.68 7.34
C ILE A 144 8.73 17.51 6.36
N PHE A 145 7.60 17.48 5.68
CA PHE A 145 7.29 16.42 4.72
C PHE A 145 7.54 16.92 3.31
N ASN A 146 8.21 16.13 2.51
CA ASN A 146 8.41 16.36 1.08
C ASN A 146 7.98 15.12 0.32
N ALA A 147 6.92 15.24 -0.48
CA ALA A 147 6.44 14.16 -1.31
C ALA A 147 6.68 14.47 -2.78
N ARG A 148 7.43 13.60 -3.46
CA ARG A 148 7.73 13.72 -4.89
C ARG A 148 8.37 15.08 -5.27
N GLY A 149 9.18 15.65 -4.37
CA GLY A 149 9.84 16.96 -4.56
C GLY A 149 8.99 18.16 -4.16
N GLU A 150 7.74 17.97 -3.74
CA GLU A 150 6.87 19.03 -3.22
C GLU A 150 6.85 19.04 -1.70
N GLU A 151 7.09 20.19 -1.10
CA GLU A 151 6.94 20.37 0.34
C GLU A 151 5.45 20.34 0.70
N LYS A 152 5.10 19.55 1.71
CA LYS A 152 3.75 19.40 2.23
C LYS A 152 3.64 20.12 3.57
N PRO A 153 2.42 20.36 4.09
CA PRO A 153 2.25 21.01 5.38
C PRO A 153 3.08 20.34 6.47
N SER A 154 3.79 21.14 7.26
CA SER A 154 4.60 20.70 8.39
C SER A 154 3.71 20.28 9.57
N ALA A 155 4.22 19.38 10.41
CA ALA A 155 3.60 19.05 11.69
C ALA A 155 4.53 19.48 12.83
N TYR A 156 3.94 20.01 13.89
CA TYR A 156 4.65 20.55 15.05
C TYR A 156 4.21 19.85 16.33
N GLY A 157 5.17 19.53 17.19
CA GLY A 157 4.94 18.86 18.46
C GLY A 157 4.81 17.36 18.32
N PHE A 158 4.50 16.72 19.44
CA PHE A 158 4.34 15.28 19.53
C PHE A 158 3.12 14.79 18.73
N LEU A 159 3.33 13.79 17.91
CA LEU A 159 2.30 13.05 17.18
C LEU A 159 2.25 11.61 17.71
N ASP A 160 1.07 11.15 18.10
CA ASP A 160 0.89 9.75 18.46
C ASP A 160 0.98 8.83 17.23
N LYS A 161 0.98 7.51 17.45
CA LYS A 161 1.13 6.52 16.37
C LYS A 161 0.08 6.69 15.29
N GLN A 162 -1.19 6.88 15.68
CA GLN A 162 -2.29 7.02 14.73
C GLN A 162 -2.17 8.30 13.91
N GLN A 163 -1.94 9.44 14.56
CA GLN A 163 -1.78 10.73 13.90
C GLN A 163 -0.64 10.72 12.89
N LEU A 164 0.52 10.15 13.28
CA LEU A 164 1.69 10.11 12.40
C LEU A 164 1.47 9.13 11.22
N THR A 165 0.86 7.98 11.47
CA THR A 165 0.51 7.02 10.42
C THR A 165 -0.49 7.61 9.43
N ASP A 166 -1.58 8.22 9.92
CA ASP A 166 -2.59 8.86 9.07
C ASP A 166 -1.96 9.97 8.21
N TYR A 167 -0.99 10.70 8.78
CA TYR A 167 -0.28 11.75 8.04
C TYR A 167 0.61 11.15 6.95
N ILE A 168 1.39 10.12 7.26
CA ILE A 168 2.23 9.41 6.29
C ILE A 168 1.36 8.84 5.17
N CYS A 169 0.28 8.14 5.49
CA CYS A 169 -0.64 7.56 4.53
C CYS A 169 -1.27 8.60 3.61
N LYS A 170 -1.73 9.71 4.20
CA LYS A 170 -2.34 10.81 3.44
C LYS A 170 -1.36 11.48 2.48
N VAL A 171 -0.10 11.65 2.89
CA VAL A 171 0.90 12.36 2.09
C VAL A 171 1.58 11.44 1.08
N SER A 172 1.79 10.17 1.42
CA SER A 172 2.35 9.17 0.49
C SER A 172 1.35 8.71 -0.57
N GLU A 173 0.04 8.84 -0.29
CA GLU A 173 -1.07 8.30 -1.12
C GLU A 173 -0.98 6.77 -1.31
N GLN A 174 -0.40 6.04 -0.34
CA GLN A 174 -0.05 4.62 -0.49
C GLN A 174 -0.64 3.68 0.59
N CYS A 175 -1.45 4.18 1.53
CA CYS A 175 -2.15 3.31 2.45
C CYS A 175 -3.61 3.12 1.97
#